data_033aa13b01afec45b423691ccd062be7
#
_entry.id   033aa13b01afec45b423691ccd062be7
#
_cell.length_a   1.000
_cell.length_b   1.000
_cell.length_c   1.000
_cell.angle_alpha   90.00
_cell.angle_beta   90.00
_cell.angle_gamma   90.00
#
_symmetry.space_group_name_H-M   'P 1'
#
loop_
_entity.id
_entity.type
_entity.pdbx_description
1 polymer ?
#
loop_
_entity_poly.entity_id
_entity_poly.type
_entity_poly.pdbx_seq_one_letter_code
_entity_poly.pdbx_strand_id
1 'polypeptide(L)'
;SLLIFGLTPVLDMPDNIPQMSLDQYWIYLVMGIILGVSGYLYEKAVLNVSLVYDWIGKHLHLDRAYYPLLSFILIIPIGLYLPQILGGGSQLILSLTEQSYTFQVLLAYFIIRFIWSMISYGSGLPGGIFLPILALGSLLGALIGTICLHFGLISQEQFPIFIILGMSGYFGAISKAPLTAMILVTEMVGDIRNLMPLGLVTLVAYIIMDLLKGAPVYEAMLEKMLPEEVDDHGEVTLIEIPVSEKIAGKQVHELNLPANVLITTQIHNGKSQTVNGSTRMYLGDMIQLVIPKSEIGNVKDLLL
;
A
#
# COMPACT_ATOMS: atom_id res chain seq x y z
N SER A 1 0.04 23.93 13.51
CA SER A 1 1.18 23.19 14.09
C SER A 1 2.46 24.03 14.09
N LEU A 2 2.78 24.77 13.02
CA LEU A 2 3.93 25.66 12.85
C LEU A 2 4.16 26.61 14.04
N LEU A 3 3.08 27.23 14.55
CA LEU A 3 3.12 28.20 15.66
C LEU A 3 3.38 27.56 17.03
N ILE A 4 3.12 26.25 17.18
CA ILE A 4 3.20 25.58 18.49
C ILE A 4 4.46 24.72 18.60
N PHE A 5 4.87 24.03 17.53
CA PHE A 5 5.96 23.05 17.59
C PHE A 5 7.23 23.47 16.85
N GLY A 6 7.22 24.61 16.14
CA GLY A 6 8.28 24.93 15.19
C GLY A 6 8.29 23.94 14.01
N LEU A 7 8.77 24.34 12.85
CA LEU A 7 9.01 23.41 11.74
C LEU A 7 10.50 23.29 11.52
N THR A 8 11.07 22.17 12.00
CA THR A 8 12.29 21.64 11.41
C THR A 8 11.86 20.56 10.41
N PRO A 9 12.30 20.62 9.13
CA PRO A 9 12.07 19.56 8.19
C PRO A 9 12.56 18.21 8.74
N VAL A 10 11.85 17.12 8.41
CA VAL A 10 12.25 15.77 8.82
C VAL A 10 13.55 15.35 8.12
N LEU A 11 13.74 15.85 6.90
CA LEU A 11 14.93 15.66 6.09
C LEU A 11 15.55 17.05 5.86
N ASP A 12 16.66 17.32 6.54
CA ASP A 12 17.42 18.56 6.40
C ASP A 12 18.20 18.51 5.07
N MET A 13 17.55 18.98 4.01
CA MET A 13 18.12 19.04 2.67
C MET A 13 18.78 20.40 2.44
N PRO A 14 19.79 20.51 1.53
CA PRO A 14 20.41 21.78 1.21
C PRO A 14 19.39 22.84 0.79
N ASP A 15 19.51 24.02 1.35
CA ASP A 15 18.70 25.18 0.97
C ASP A 15 19.01 25.65 -0.46
N ASN A 16 17.99 26.17 -1.17
CA ASN A 16 18.14 26.80 -2.48
C ASN A 16 18.77 25.91 -3.57
N ILE A 17 18.27 24.67 -3.73
CA ILE A 17 18.66 23.80 -4.83
C ILE A 17 18.32 24.52 -6.17
N PRO A 18 19.29 24.73 -7.09
CA PRO A 18 19.04 25.37 -8.38
C PRO A 18 18.07 24.55 -9.21
N GLN A 19 17.05 25.22 -9.76
CA GLN A 19 16.11 24.57 -10.66
C GLN A 19 16.78 24.28 -12.01
N MET A 20 16.38 23.19 -12.63
CA MET A 20 16.80 22.87 -14.01
C MET A 20 16.07 23.78 -15.02
N SER A 21 16.75 24.07 -16.12
CA SER A 21 16.18 24.78 -17.26
C SER A 21 15.11 23.93 -17.97
N LEU A 22 14.16 24.59 -18.65
CA LEU A 22 13.05 23.87 -19.30
C LEU A 22 13.50 22.87 -20.37
N ASP A 23 14.60 23.15 -21.05
CA ASP A 23 15.22 22.25 -22.03
C ASP A 23 15.78 20.96 -21.42
N GLN A 24 15.99 20.90 -20.11
CA GLN A 24 16.43 19.71 -19.38
C GLN A 24 15.25 18.89 -18.80
N TYR A 25 14.01 19.33 -18.93
CA TYR A 25 12.85 18.64 -18.36
C TYR A 25 12.60 17.23 -18.92
N TRP A 26 13.16 16.92 -20.10
CA TRP A 26 13.13 15.56 -20.64
C TRP A 26 13.80 14.53 -19.70
N ILE A 27 14.80 14.96 -18.89
CA ILE A 27 15.44 14.13 -17.89
C ILE A 27 14.45 13.67 -16.84
N TYR A 28 13.55 14.56 -16.41
CA TYR A 28 12.48 14.22 -15.47
C TYR A 28 11.48 13.21 -16.05
N LEU A 29 11.17 13.30 -17.35
CA LEU A 29 10.32 12.30 -18.01
C LEU A 29 11.00 10.91 -18.01
N VAL A 30 12.26 10.84 -18.38
CA VAL A 30 13.03 9.59 -18.36
C VAL A 30 13.14 9.03 -16.94
N MET A 31 13.40 9.90 -15.97
CA MET A 31 13.43 9.53 -14.55
C MET A 31 12.10 8.95 -14.09
N GLY A 32 10.97 9.59 -14.42
CA GLY A 32 9.64 9.09 -14.10
C GLY A 32 9.38 7.69 -14.68
N ILE A 33 9.79 7.44 -15.92
CA ILE A 33 9.67 6.12 -16.57
C ILE A 33 10.47 5.07 -15.77
N ILE A 34 11.73 5.36 -15.45
CA ILE A 34 12.60 4.44 -14.70
C ILE A 34 12.00 4.14 -13.31
N LEU A 35 11.52 5.16 -12.61
CA LEU A 35 10.92 5.03 -11.29
C LEU A 35 9.61 4.22 -11.34
N GLY A 36 8.78 4.44 -12.36
CA GLY A 36 7.53 3.69 -12.54
C GLY A 36 7.78 2.20 -12.81
N VAL A 37 8.72 1.87 -13.71
CA VAL A 37 9.11 0.48 -13.99
C VAL A 37 9.72 -0.17 -12.75
N SER A 38 10.64 0.52 -12.07
CA SER A 38 11.25 0.00 -10.84
C SER A 38 10.23 -0.17 -9.71
N GLY A 39 9.24 0.73 -9.62
CA GLY A 39 8.12 0.63 -8.68
C GLY A 39 7.25 -0.59 -8.93
N TYR A 40 6.95 -0.89 -10.20
CA TYR A 40 6.24 -2.11 -10.59
C TYR A 40 7.01 -3.37 -10.19
N LEU A 41 8.33 -3.40 -10.42
CA LEU A 41 9.16 -4.54 -9.99
C LEU A 41 9.17 -4.71 -8.47
N TYR A 42 9.22 -3.60 -7.73
CA TYR A 42 9.13 -3.63 -6.26
C TYR A 42 7.78 -4.19 -5.78
N GLU A 43 6.67 -3.71 -6.34
CA GLU A 43 5.33 -4.20 -6.01
C GLU A 43 5.22 -5.70 -6.26
N LYS A 44 5.65 -6.18 -7.42
CA LYS A 44 5.65 -7.62 -7.73
C LYS A 44 6.54 -8.42 -6.77
N ALA A 45 7.69 -7.90 -6.40
CA ALA A 45 8.58 -8.56 -5.47
C ALA A 45 7.97 -8.66 -4.07
N VAL A 46 7.46 -7.55 -3.51
CA VAL A 46 6.91 -7.53 -2.16
C VAL A 46 5.63 -8.36 -2.03
N LEU A 47 4.78 -8.35 -3.06
CA LEU A 47 3.57 -9.17 -3.06
C LEU A 47 3.85 -10.67 -3.19
N ASN A 48 4.99 -11.08 -3.75
CA ASN A 48 5.31 -12.48 -3.94
C ASN A 48 6.38 -13.01 -2.96
N VAL A 49 6.91 -12.17 -2.08
CA VAL A 49 7.98 -12.57 -1.15
C VAL A 49 7.53 -13.68 -0.18
N SER A 50 6.25 -13.73 0.20
CA SER A 50 5.69 -14.80 1.03
C SER A 50 5.88 -16.18 0.41
N LEU A 51 5.80 -16.31 -0.91
CA LEU A 51 6.02 -17.58 -1.62
C LEU A 51 7.46 -18.08 -1.44
N VAL A 52 8.43 -17.15 -1.39
CA VAL A 52 9.84 -17.49 -1.16
C VAL A 52 10.03 -18.02 0.26
N TYR A 53 9.40 -17.36 1.25
CA TYR A 53 9.43 -17.81 2.64
C TYR A 53 8.75 -19.18 2.82
N ASP A 54 7.61 -19.40 2.21
CA ASP A 54 6.91 -20.69 2.25
C ASP A 54 7.74 -21.80 1.57
N TRP A 55 8.45 -21.47 0.48
CA TRP A 55 9.36 -22.43 -0.15
C TRP A 55 10.56 -22.78 0.77
N ILE A 56 11.17 -21.77 1.41
CA ILE A 56 12.26 -21.99 2.39
C ILE A 56 11.74 -22.80 3.58
N GLY A 57 10.58 -22.44 4.12
CA GLY A 57 9.97 -23.16 5.26
C GLY A 57 9.71 -24.62 4.96
N LYS A 58 9.19 -24.94 3.77
CA LYS A 58 8.98 -26.33 3.33
C LYS A 58 10.28 -27.11 3.23
N HIS A 59 11.36 -26.51 2.71
CA HIS A 59 12.66 -27.16 2.58
C HIS A 59 13.35 -27.39 3.93
N LEU A 60 13.24 -26.44 4.85
CA LEU A 60 13.87 -26.49 6.17
C LEU A 60 12.96 -27.09 7.25
N HIS A 61 11.73 -27.50 6.91
CA HIS A 61 10.70 -27.98 7.85
C HIS A 61 10.46 -26.99 9.00
N LEU A 62 10.45 -25.68 8.67
CA LEU A 62 10.24 -24.58 9.62
C LEU A 62 8.79 -24.12 9.57
N ASP A 63 8.15 -24.00 10.72
CA ASP A 63 6.85 -23.36 10.83
C ASP A 63 6.95 -21.87 10.58
N ARG A 64 5.87 -21.27 10.09
CA ARG A 64 5.78 -19.80 9.80
C ARG A 64 6.14 -18.94 11.01
N ALA A 65 5.92 -19.43 12.23
CA ALA A 65 6.29 -18.75 13.48
C ALA A 65 7.80 -18.46 13.60
N TYR A 66 8.64 -19.19 12.88
CA TYR A 66 10.11 -19.04 12.90
C TYR A 66 10.65 -18.14 11.78
N TYR A 67 9.85 -17.69 10.81
CA TYR A 67 10.29 -16.81 9.73
C TYR A 67 10.96 -15.52 10.23
N PRO A 68 10.47 -14.85 11.31
CA PRO A 68 11.14 -13.70 11.88
C PRO A 68 12.59 -13.92 12.29
N LEU A 69 12.94 -15.14 12.74
CA LEU A 69 14.31 -15.46 13.18
C LEU A 69 15.32 -15.31 12.05
N LEU A 70 14.94 -15.62 10.80
CA LEU A 70 15.80 -15.41 9.64
C LEU A 70 16.16 -13.92 9.50
N SER A 71 15.18 -13.04 9.62
CA SER A 71 15.40 -11.59 9.56
C SER A 71 16.27 -11.11 10.71
N PHE A 72 16.08 -11.61 11.93
CA PHE A 72 16.90 -11.25 13.09
C PHE A 72 18.35 -11.72 12.96
N ILE A 73 18.60 -12.89 12.38
CA ILE A 73 19.96 -13.38 12.15
C ILE A 73 20.66 -12.53 11.07
N LEU A 74 19.96 -12.22 9.97
CA LEU A 74 20.52 -11.47 8.85
C LEU A 74 20.74 -10.00 9.16
N ILE A 75 20.01 -9.41 10.14
CA ILE A 75 20.23 -8.00 10.53
C ILE A 75 21.58 -7.78 11.21
N ILE A 76 22.15 -8.80 11.86
CA ILE A 76 23.40 -8.66 12.61
C ILE A 76 24.55 -8.21 11.70
N PRO A 77 24.91 -8.91 10.60
CA PRO A 77 25.98 -8.47 9.73
C PRO A 77 25.68 -7.13 9.06
N ILE A 78 24.42 -6.85 8.68
CA ILE A 78 24.03 -5.56 8.09
C ILE A 78 24.24 -4.45 9.12
N GLY A 79 23.85 -4.65 10.37
CA GLY A 79 24.02 -3.66 11.45
C GLY A 79 25.47 -3.38 11.81
N LEU A 80 26.33 -4.39 11.68
CA LEU A 80 27.76 -4.24 11.98
C LEU A 80 28.53 -3.53 10.86
N TYR A 81 28.23 -3.83 9.60
CA TYR A 81 29.01 -3.33 8.46
C TYR A 81 28.34 -2.17 7.71
N LEU A 82 27.02 -2.05 7.76
CA LEU A 82 26.23 -1.07 6.99
C LEU A 82 25.08 -0.48 7.83
N PRO A 83 25.37 0.12 8.99
CA PRO A 83 24.33 0.60 9.92
C PRO A 83 23.39 1.63 9.28
N GLN A 84 23.84 2.43 8.32
CA GLN A 84 23.04 3.42 7.61
C GLN A 84 21.91 2.80 6.76
N ILE A 85 22.00 1.52 6.40
CA ILE A 85 20.96 0.81 5.64
C ILE A 85 19.81 0.35 6.56
N LEU A 86 20.00 0.31 7.86
CA LEU A 86 18.99 -0.15 8.81
C LEU A 86 17.86 0.87 9.04
N GLY A 87 16.81 0.38 9.68
CA GLY A 87 15.63 1.17 10.02
C GLY A 87 14.86 1.67 8.79
N GLY A 88 14.21 2.81 8.88
CA GLY A 88 13.46 3.43 7.80
C GLY A 88 14.33 3.95 6.64
N GLY A 89 15.61 4.25 6.90
CA GLY A 89 16.54 4.77 5.90
C GLY A 89 16.66 6.30 5.86
N SER A 90 16.13 7.02 6.85
CA SER A 90 16.27 8.49 6.92
C SER A 90 17.74 8.93 6.96
N GLN A 91 18.58 8.24 7.75
CA GLN A 91 20.02 8.51 7.79
C GLN A 91 20.71 8.25 6.44
N LEU A 92 20.28 7.22 5.72
CA LEU A 92 20.78 6.95 4.37
C LEU A 92 20.41 8.09 3.43
N ILE A 93 19.16 8.54 3.44
CA ILE A 93 18.68 9.66 2.59
C ILE A 93 19.52 10.91 2.84
N LEU A 94 19.76 11.28 4.11
CA LEU A 94 20.58 12.43 4.46
C LEU A 94 22.04 12.26 4.02
N SER A 95 22.63 11.08 4.22
CA SER A 95 23.99 10.82 3.80
C SER A 95 24.19 10.96 2.28
N LEU A 96 23.16 10.73 1.47
CA LEU A 96 23.23 10.91 0.00
C LEU A 96 23.40 12.39 -0.40
N THR A 97 22.99 13.33 0.44
CA THR A 97 23.17 14.76 0.18
C THR A 97 24.48 15.30 0.73
N GLU A 98 25.02 14.70 1.78
CA GLU A 98 26.23 15.15 2.45
C GLU A 98 27.50 14.55 1.86
N GLN A 99 27.41 13.33 1.34
CA GLN A 99 28.56 12.54 0.87
C GLN A 99 28.44 12.19 -0.61
N SER A 100 29.57 12.29 -1.31
CA SER A 100 29.64 11.85 -2.71
C SER A 100 29.93 10.36 -2.77
N TYR A 101 28.94 9.59 -3.17
CA TYR A 101 29.07 8.15 -3.42
C TYR A 101 29.36 7.84 -4.88
N THR A 102 30.17 6.82 -5.14
CA THR A 102 30.37 6.33 -6.49
C THR A 102 29.13 5.56 -6.97
N PHE A 103 28.90 5.49 -8.27
CA PHE A 103 27.79 4.75 -8.87
C PHE A 103 27.71 3.29 -8.36
N GLN A 104 28.86 2.62 -8.21
CA GLN A 104 28.92 1.23 -7.74
C GLN A 104 28.44 1.09 -6.30
N VAL A 105 28.78 2.04 -5.43
CA VAL A 105 28.34 2.04 -4.02
C VAL A 105 26.82 2.30 -3.94
N LEU A 106 26.31 3.27 -4.72
CA LEU A 106 24.86 3.55 -4.77
C LEU A 106 24.08 2.33 -5.27
N LEU A 107 24.59 1.65 -6.30
CA LEU A 107 23.96 0.44 -6.83
C LEU A 107 23.97 -0.70 -5.80
N ALA A 108 25.10 -0.88 -5.11
CA ALA A 108 25.20 -1.87 -4.04
C ALA A 108 24.22 -1.57 -2.89
N TYR A 109 24.12 -0.31 -2.45
CA TYR A 109 23.17 0.10 -1.44
C TYR A 109 21.71 -0.12 -1.88
N PHE A 110 21.38 0.19 -3.13
CA PHE A 110 20.04 -0.07 -3.66
C PHE A 110 19.70 -1.57 -3.63
N ILE A 111 20.61 -2.43 -4.13
CA ILE A 111 20.39 -3.88 -4.16
C ILE A 111 20.26 -4.44 -2.74
N ILE A 112 21.16 -4.08 -1.82
CA ILE A 112 21.12 -4.56 -0.44
C ILE A 112 19.85 -4.08 0.25
N ARG A 113 19.48 -2.81 0.08
CA ARG A 113 18.27 -2.23 0.67
C ARG A 113 17.00 -2.87 0.10
N PHE A 114 16.97 -3.13 -1.20
CA PHE A 114 15.85 -3.81 -1.84
C PHE A 114 15.68 -5.23 -1.29
N ILE A 115 16.73 -6.03 -1.28
CA ILE A 115 16.72 -7.40 -0.75
C ILE A 115 16.34 -7.39 0.72
N TRP A 116 16.92 -6.48 1.51
CA TRP A 116 16.61 -6.34 2.93
C TRP A 116 15.14 -6.00 3.17
N SER A 117 14.55 -5.12 2.37
CA SER A 117 13.12 -4.82 2.43
C SER A 117 12.29 -6.07 2.19
N MET A 118 12.63 -6.90 1.19
CA MET A 118 11.93 -8.15 0.89
C MET A 118 12.04 -9.15 2.05
N ILE A 119 13.25 -9.30 2.62
CA ILE A 119 13.47 -10.17 3.77
C ILE A 119 12.63 -9.70 4.97
N SER A 120 12.62 -8.41 5.25
CA SER A 120 11.88 -7.84 6.36
C SER A 120 10.37 -8.05 6.24
N TYR A 121 9.79 -7.76 5.06
CA TYR A 121 8.35 -7.92 4.82
C TYR A 121 7.91 -9.39 4.72
N GLY A 122 8.72 -10.24 4.11
CA GLY A 122 8.44 -11.67 4.00
C GLY A 122 8.44 -12.40 5.34
N SER A 123 9.06 -11.83 6.35
CA SER A 123 9.10 -12.41 7.71
C SER A 123 7.74 -12.42 8.42
N GLY A 124 6.76 -11.63 7.95
CA GLY A 124 5.45 -11.50 8.59
C GLY A 124 5.45 -10.61 9.85
N LEU A 125 6.56 -9.99 10.21
CA LEU A 125 6.60 -9.01 11.29
C LEU A 125 5.87 -7.72 10.88
N PRO A 126 5.08 -7.12 11.78
CA PRO A 126 4.45 -5.83 11.51
C PRO A 126 5.52 -4.74 11.34
N GLY A 127 5.40 -3.93 10.31
CA GLY A 127 6.34 -2.85 10.02
C GLY A 127 5.79 -1.88 8.98
N GLY A 128 6.30 -0.63 9.00
CA GLY A 128 5.95 0.40 8.04
C GLY A 128 6.72 0.24 6.73
N ILE A 129 6.04 0.34 5.60
CA ILE A 129 6.64 0.25 4.25
C ILE A 129 7.06 1.63 3.71
N PHE A 130 6.53 2.71 4.26
CA PHE A 130 6.65 4.07 3.74
C PHE A 130 8.11 4.56 3.62
N LEU A 131 8.83 4.67 4.74
CA LEU A 131 10.22 5.14 4.74
C LEU A 131 11.18 4.23 3.94
N PRO A 132 11.07 2.90 4.00
CA PRO A 132 11.84 2.01 3.12
C PRO A 132 11.66 2.28 1.63
N ILE A 133 10.44 2.59 1.18
CA ILE A 133 10.17 2.95 -0.23
C ILE A 133 10.83 4.30 -0.56
N LEU A 134 10.72 5.29 0.31
CA LEU A 134 11.40 6.59 0.11
C LEU A 134 12.92 6.44 0.01
N ALA A 135 13.53 5.62 0.87
CA ALA A 135 14.96 5.36 0.83
C ALA A 135 15.41 4.66 -0.46
N LEU A 136 14.62 3.72 -0.98
CA LEU A 136 14.88 3.11 -2.29
C LEU A 136 14.72 4.12 -3.44
N GLY A 137 13.69 4.96 -3.37
CA GLY A 137 13.47 6.04 -4.33
C GLY A 137 14.61 7.05 -4.35
N SER A 138 15.12 7.45 -3.16
CA SER A 138 16.27 8.35 -3.05
C SER A 138 17.54 7.77 -3.66
N LEU A 139 17.80 6.47 -3.46
CA LEU A 139 18.93 5.77 -4.08
C LEU A 139 18.80 5.69 -5.59
N LEU A 140 17.61 5.40 -6.14
CA LEU A 140 17.38 5.45 -7.58
C LEU A 140 17.57 6.86 -8.13
N GLY A 141 17.08 7.87 -7.42
CA GLY A 141 17.30 9.27 -7.77
C GLY A 141 18.78 9.62 -7.79
N ALA A 142 19.53 9.23 -6.76
CA ALA A 142 20.98 9.43 -6.70
C ALA A 142 21.74 8.71 -7.82
N LEU A 143 21.33 7.47 -8.17
CA LEU A 143 21.91 6.73 -9.31
C LEU A 143 21.70 7.48 -10.62
N ILE A 144 20.47 7.95 -10.89
CA ILE A 144 20.17 8.71 -12.11
C ILE A 144 20.92 10.04 -12.10
N GLY A 145 20.94 10.76 -10.97
CA GLY A 145 21.69 12.00 -10.81
C GLY A 145 23.19 11.80 -11.05
N THR A 146 23.77 10.71 -10.57
CA THR A 146 25.20 10.37 -10.82
C THR A 146 25.47 10.13 -12.29
N ILE A 147 24.57 9.47 -13.02
CA ILE A 147 24.68 9.29 -14.47
C ILE A 147 24.61 10.66 -15.18
N CYS A 148 23.64 11.51 -14.81
CA CYS A 148 23.51 12.84 -15.38
C CYS A 148 24.73 13.73 -15.12
N LEU A 149 25.32 13.65 -13.92
CA LEU A 149 26.59 14.34 -13.61
C LEU A 149 27.74 13.85 -14.48
N HIS A 150 27.86 12.53 -14.65
CA HIS A 150 28.93 11.95 -15.46
C HIS A 150 28.89 12.40 -16.94
N PHE A 151 27.68 12.57 -17.47
CA PHE A 151 27.50 13.08 -18.83
C PHE A 151 27.45 14.63 -18.92
N GLY A 152 27.66 15.34 -17.82
CA GLY A 152 27.64 16.80 -17.79
C GLY A 152 26.26 17.42 -18.08
N LEU A 153 25.17 16.66 -17.85
CA LEU A 153 23.80 17.10 -18.08
C LEU A 153 23.28 18.00 -16.94
N ILE A 154 23.86 17.87 -15.75
CA ILE A 154 23.50 18.65 -14.57
C ILE A 154 24.75 19.10 -13.81
N SER A 155 24.61 20.12 -12.96
CA SER A 155 25.65 20.58 -12.03
C SER A 155 25.57 19.80 -10.70
N GLN A 156 26.68 19.82 -9.92
CA GLN A 156 26.75 19.22 -8.61
C GLN A 156 25.70 19.81 -7.65
N GLU A 157 25.41 21.10 -7.78
CA GLU A 157 24.41 21.80 -6.96
C GLU A 157 22.98 21.34 -7.24
N GLN A 158 22.70 20.81 -8.43
CA GLN A 158 21.40 20.27 -8.83
C GLN A 158 21.21 18.81 -8.40
N PHE A 159 22.26 18.11 -7.97
CA PHE A 159 22.21 16.70 -7.61
C PHE A 159 21.15 16.37 -6.55
N PRO A 160 20.99 17.14 -5.44
CA PRO A 160 20.02 16.81 -4.41
C PRO A 160 18.57 16.76 -4.90
N ILE A 161 18.21 17.49 -5.98
CA ILE A 161 16.87 17.44 -6.54
C ILE A 161 16.52 16.03 -7.03
N PHE A 162 17.47 15.27 -7.56
CA PHE A 162 17.24 13.91 -8.03
C PHE A 162 16.89 12.96 -6.89
N ILE A 163 17.48 13.16 -5.72
CA ILE A 163 17.15 12.40 -4.50
C ILE A 163 15.69 12.66 -4.12
N ILE A 164 15.28 13.94 -4.08
CA ILE A 164 13.93 14.37 -3.73
C ILE A 164 12.90 13.84 -4.73
N LEU A 165 13.18 13.99 -6.03
CA LEU A 165 12.33 13.50 -7.11
C LEU A 165 12.22 11.98 -7.10
N GLY A 166 13.31 11.29 -6.79
CA GLY A 166 13.35 9.84 -6.64
C GLY A 166 12.43 9.34 -5.54
N MET A 167 12.46 9.99 -4.37
CA MET A 167 11.54 9.68 -3.25
C MET A 167 10.08 9.80 -3.68
N SER A 168 9.70 10.95 -4.24
CA SER A 168 8.31 11.23 -4.61
C SER A 168 7.83 10.33 -5.74
N GLY A 169 8.61 10.21 -6.82
CA GLY A 169 8.23 9.41 -7.99
C GLY A 169 8.08 7.93 -7.68
N TYR A 170 9.03 7.37 -6.92
CA TYR A 170 9.00 5.96 -6.56
C TYR A 170 7.85 5.62 -5.61
N PHE A 171 7.65 6.45 -4.57
CA PHE A 171 6.54 6.26 -3.64
C PHE A 171 5.18 6.50 -4.32
N GLY A 172 5.06 7.56 -5.14
CA GLY A 172 3.82 7.87 -5.85
C GLY A 172 3.40 6.79 -6.85
N ALA A 173 4.37 6.13 -7.50
CA ALA A 173 4.10 4.99 -8.36
C ALA A 173 3.60 3.78 -7.56
N ILE A 174 4.34 3.34 -6.54
CA ILE A 174 4.07 2.13 -5.76
C ILE A 174 2.75 2.24 -4.96
N SER A 175 2.49 3.42 -4.37
CA SER A 175 1.26 3.66 -3.62
C SER A 175 0.06 3.99 -4.49
N LYS A 176 0.27 4.30 -5.78
CA LYS A 176 -0.73 4.88 -6.70
C LYS A 176 -1.39 6.16 -6.15
N ALA A 177 -0.66 6.93 -5.36
CA ALA A 177 -1.12 8.15 -4.71
C ALA A 177 -0.20 9.35 -5.03
N PRO A 178 -0.17 9.84 -6.28
CA PRO A 178 0.81 10.84 -6.72
C PRO A 178 0.70 12.17 -5.97
N LEU A 179 -0.50 12.67 -5.69
CA LEU A 179 -0.68 13.92 -4.93
C LEU A 179 -0.18 13.78 -3.50
N THR A 180 -0.48 12.66 -2.84
CA THR A 180 0.01 12.38 -1.49
C THR A 180 1.53 12.33 -1.46
N ALA A 181 2.15 11.66 -2.43
CA ALA A 181 3.59 11.55 -2.54
C ALA A 181 4.27 12.93 -2.68
N MET A 182 3.74 13.78 -3.57
CA MET A 182 4.26 15.13 -3.79
C MET A 182 4.19 15.99 -2.52
N ILE A 183 3.01 16.06 -1.91
CA ILE A 183 2.77 16.90 -0.72
C ILE A 183 3.63 16.41 0.43
N LEU A 184 3.67 15.11 0.65
CA LEU A 184 4.37 14.49 1.78
C LEU A 184 5.89 14.67 1.67
N VAL A 185 6.47 14.45 0.48
CA VAL A 185 7.91 14.69 0.26
C VAL A 185 8.25 16.18 0.36
N THR A 186 7.38 17.06 -0.17
CA THR A 186 7.54 18.51 -0.03
C THR A 186 7.54 18.95 1.44
N GLU A 187 6.65 18.37 2.26
CA GLU A 187 6.59 18.66 3.70
C GLU A 187 7.82 18.13 4.44
N MET A 188 8.29 16.91 4.11
CA MET A 188 9.47 16.30 4.72
C MET A 188 10.76 17.07 4.43
N VAL A 189 10.87 17.64 3.23
CA VAL A 189 12.03 18.42 2.77
C VAL A 189 11.91 19.90 3.19
N GLY A 190 10.68 20.39 3.39
CA GLY A 190 10.41 21.78 3.76
C GLY A 190 10.53 22.79 2.60
N ASP A 191 10.63 22.33 1.34
CA ASP A 191 10.81 23.18 0.17
C ASP A 191 9.72 22.99 -0.90
N ILE A 192 8.83 23.96 -1.04
CA ILE A 192 7.72 23.97 -2.00
C ILE A 192 8.14 24.32 -3.44
N ARG A 193 9.31 24.92 -3.63
CA ARG A 193 9.77 25.41 -4.95
C ARG A 193 9.91 24.30 -5.98
N ASN A 194 10.15 23.09 -5.53
CA ASN A 194 10.32 21.89 -6.36
C ASN A 194 9.02 21.16 -6.68
N LEU A 195 7.85 21.74 -6.36
CA LEU A 195 6.55 21.07 -6.53
C LEU A 195 6.25 20.73 -8.00
N MET A 196 6.63 21.60 -8.95
CA MET A 196 6.43 21.36 -10.38
C MET A 196 7.23 20.15 -10.92
N PRO A 197 8.56 20.08 -10.74
CA PRO A 197 9.33 18.90 -11.12
C PRO A 197 8.90 17.63 -10.34
N LEU A 198 8.56 17.74 -9.03
CA LEU A 198 7.98 16.65 -8.27
C LEU A 198 6.70 16.11 -8.92
N GLY A 199 5.80 17.03 -9.32
CA GLY A 199 4.57 16.67 -10.00
C GLY A 199 4.82 15.93 -11.30
N LEU A 200 5.71 16.43 -12.14
CA LEU A 200 6.02 15.84 -13.43
C LEU A 200 6.57 14.40 -13.27
N VAL A 201 7.61 14.23 -12.45
CA VAL A 201 8.23 12.91 -12.23
C VAL A 201 7.24 11.92 -11.62
N THR A 202 6.49 12.36 -10.61
CA THR A 202 5.57 11.49 -9.88
C THR A 202 4.38 11.07 -10.75
N LEU A 203 3.81 11.99 -11.54
CA LEU A 203 2.73 11.66 -12.45
C LEU A 203 3.18 10.73 -13.57
N VAL A 204 4.36 10.95 -14.15
CA VAL A 204 4.91 10.03 -15.16
C VAL A 204 5.13 8.65 -14.56
N ALA A 205 5.74 8.56 -13.38
CA ALA A 205 5.98 7.29 -12.70
C ALA A 205 4.66 6.56 -12.37
N TYR A 206 3.64 7.29 -11.93
CA TYR A 206 2.29 6.76 -11.71
C TYR A 206 1.66 6.22 -13.00
N ILE A 207 1.73 6.98 -14.11
CA ILE A 207 1.17 6.56 -15.42
C ILE A 207 1.85 5.28 -15.90
N ILE A 208 3.19 5.18 -15.78
CA ILE A 208 3.93 3.97 -16.15
C ILE A 208 3.51 2.77 -15.29
N MET A 209 3.38 2.96 -13.98
CA MET A 209 2.90 1.93 -13.07
C MET A 209 1.49 1.46 -13.45
N ASP A 210 0.60 2.38 -13.84
CA ASP A 210 -0.77 2.09 -14.26
C ASP A 210 -0.81 1.36 -15.60
N LEU A 211 -0.01 1.78 -16.59
CA LEU A 211 0.14 1.08 -17.87
C LEU A 211 0.65 -0.35 -17.73
N LEU A 212 1.50 -0.60 -16.75
CA LEU A 212 2.00 -1.93 -16.41
C LEU A 212 1.00 -2.75 -15.59
N LYS A 213 -0.19 -2.19 -15.29
CA LYS A 213 -1.23 -2.81 -14.46
C LYS A 213 -0.73 -3.20 -13.06
N GLY A 214 0.16 -2.41 -12.49
CA GLY A 214 0.58 -2.55 -11.10
C GLY A 214 -0.61 -2.28 -10.16
N ALA A 215 -0.64 -2.92 -9.00
CA ALA A 215 -1.66 -2.68 -7.97
C ALA A 215 -1.16 -1.63 -6.95
N PRO A 216 -2.06 -0.87 -6.30
CA PRO A 216 -1.67 -0.04 -5.16
C PRO A 216 -1.16 -0.95 -4.04
N VAL A 217 0.10 -0.79 -3.63
CA VAL A 217 0.77 -1.74 -2.73
C VAL A 217 0.03 -1.93 -1.40
N TYR A 218 -0.54 -0.87 -0.83
CA TYR A 218 -1.25 -0.94 0.46
C TYR A 218 -2.53 -1.77 0.38
N GLU A 219 -3.34 -1.56 -0.65
CA GLU A 219 -4.57 -2.32 -0.89
C GLU A 219 -4.25 -3.79 -1.20
N ALA A 220 -3.28 -4.02 -2.10
CA ALA A 220 -2.88 -5.36 -2.48
C ALA A 220 -2.25 -6.16 -1.32
N MET A 221 -1.55 -5.50 -0.40
CA MET A 221 -1.06 -6.14 0.83
C MET A 221 -2.21 -6.45 1.79
N LEU A 222 -3.18 -5.54 1.92
CA LEU A 222 -4.36 -5.76 2.77
C LEU A 222 -5.18 -6.94 2.25
N GLU A 223 -5.47 -7.00 0.96
CA GLU A 223 -6.18 -8.13 0.34
C GLU A 223 -5.50 -9.47 0.63
N LYS A 224 -4.17 -9.52 0.58
CA LYS A 224 -3.41 -10.73 0.93
C LYS A 224 -3.41 -11.10 2.41
N MET A 225 -3.67 -10.14 3.29
CA MET A 225 -3.77 -10.37 4.74
C MET A 225 -5.17 -10.78 5.18
N LEU A 226 -6.19 -10.42 4.39
CA LEU A 226 -7.53 -10.90 4.64
C LEU A 226 -7.55 -12.43 4.41
N PRO A 227 -8.22 -13.21 5.28
CA PRO A 227 -8.47 -14.61 4.96
C PRO A 227 -9.10 -14.66 3.57
N GLU A 228 -8.65 -15.56 2.70
CA GLU A 228 -9.46 -15.92 1.54
C GLU A 228 -10.85 -16.19 2.09
N GLU A 229 -11.81 -15.30 1.77
CA GLU A 229 -13.20 -15.64 1.99
C GLU A 229 -13.36 -16.97 1.28
N VAL A 230 -13.54 -18.02 2.05
CA VAL A 230 -13.91 -19.32 1.54
C VAL A 230 -15.21 -19.05 0.80
N ASP A 231 -15.12 -18.99 -0.52
CA ASP A 231 -16.17 -18.60 -1.47
C ASP A 231 -17.28 -19.68 -1.53
N ASP A 232 -17.57 -20.27 -0.38
CA ASP A 232 -18.59 -21.32 -0.21
C ASP A 232 -19.87 -20.79 0.49
N HIS A 233 -19.86 -19.51 0.89
CA HIS A 233 -21.06 -18.83 1.35
C HIS A 233 -21.14 -17.50 0.62
N GLY A 234 -21.86 -17.48 -0.53
CA GLY A 234 -22.05 -16.32 -1.37
C GLY A 234 -22.31 -15.05 -0.57
N GLU A 235 -21.77 -13.91 -1.02
CA GLU A 235 -21.87 -12.59 -0.36
C GLU A 235 -23.20 -12.42 0.35
N VAL A 236 -23.16 -12.40 1.69
CA VAL A 236 -24.35 -12.26 2.52
C VAL A 236 -24.74 -10.79 2.53
N THR A 237 -26.01 -10.52 2.25
CA THR A 237 -26.55 -9.16 2.28
C THR A 237 -27.74 -9.10 3.21
N LEU A 238 -28.04 -7.89 3.67
CA LEU A 238 -29.21 -7.63 4.48
C LEU A 238 -30.28 -7.02 3.57
N ILE A 239 -31.45 -7.65 3.53
CA ILE A 239 -32.60 -7.15 2.78
C ILE A 239 -33.78 -6.93 3.71
N GLU A 240 -34.63 -5.96 3.37
CA GLU A 240 -35.90 -5.71 4.03
C GLU A 240 -37.06 -6.11 3.11
N ILE A 241 -37.99 -6.88 3.64
CA ILE A 241 -39.16 -7.35 2.90
C ILE A 241 -40.41 -7.11 3.75
N PRO A 242 -41.54 -6.64 3.19
CA PRO A 242 -42.80 -6.57 3.89
C PRO A 242 -43.41 -7.98 4.09
N VAL A 243 -44.02 -8.20 5.21
CA VAL A 243 -44.81 -9.42 5.49
C VAL A 243 -46.05 -9.45 4.59
N SER A 244 -46.04 -10.39 3.64
CA SER A 244 -47.14 -10.61 2.70
C SER A 244 -48.29 -11.42 3.32
N GLU A 245 -49.42 -11.47 2.64
CA GLU A 245 -50.56 -12.34 3.06
C GLU A 245 -50.19 -13.83 3.10
N LYS A 246 -49.19 -14.23 2.31
CA LYS A 246 -48.69 -15.62 2.17
C LYS A 246 -48.04 -16.14 3.46
N ILE A 247 -47.40 -15.24 4.22
CA ILE A 247 -46.66 -15.58 5.42
C ILE A 247 -47.27 -14.97 6.70
N ALA A 248 -48.24 -14.09 6.57
CA ALA A 248 -48.94 -13.48 7.71
C ALA A 248 -49.59 -14.55 8.58
N GLY A 249 -49.45 -14.40 9.88
CA GLY A 249 -50.02 -15.32 10.90
C GLY A 249 -49.15 -16.55 11.17
N LYS A 250 -48.18 -16.89 10.32
CA LYS A 250 -47.24 -18.01 10.53
C LYS A 250 -46.16 -17.63 11.50
N GLN A 251 -45.54 -18.64 12.14
CA GLN A 251 -44.35 -18.48 12.94
C GLN A 251 -43.10 -18.66 12.02
N VAL A 252 -41.95 -18.08 12.42
CA VAL A 252 -40.74 -18.12 11.59
C VAL A 252 -40.31 -19.53 11.24
N HIS A 253 -40.40 -20.49 12.17
CA HIS A 253 -40.01 -21.88 11.90
C HIS A 253 -40.95 -22.59 10.90
N GLU A 254 -42.15 -22.04 10.63
CA GLU A 254 -43.11 -22.57 9.65
C GLU A 254 -42.83 -22.08 8.23
N LEU A 255 -41.92 -21.08 8.06
CA LEU A 255 -41.64 -20.46 6.76
C LEU A 255 -40.75 -21.33 5.84
N ASN A 256 -40.19 -22.41 6.37
CA ASN A 256 -39.31 -23.34 5.62
C ASN A 256 -38.20 -22.60 4.83
N LEU A 257 -37.53 -21.64 5.48
CA LEU A 257 -36.42 -20.89 4.87
C LEU A 257 -35.21 -21.79 4.63
N PRO A 258 -34.42 -21.53 3.58
CA PRO A 258 -33.12 -22.19 3.39
C PRO A 258 -32.23 -22.04 4.62
N ALA A 259 -31.37 -23.02 4.89
CA ALA A 259 -30.53 -23.06 6.09
C ALA A 259 -29.56 -21.88 6.22
N ASN A 260 -29.23 -21.22 5.11
CA ASN A 260 -28.35 -20.06 5.00
C ASN A 260 -29.10 -18.71 5.02
N VAL A 261 -30.39 -18.70 5.32
CA VAL A 261 -31.26 -17.49 5.40
C VAL A 261 -31.75 -17.31 6.81
N LEU A 262 -31.53 -16.12 7.39
CA LEU A 262 -31.92 -15.81 8.75
C LEU A 262 -32.75 -14.54 8.80
N ILE A 263 -33.96 -14.61 9.39
CA ILE A 263 -34.70 -13.41 9.77
C ILE A 263 -34.14 -12.90 11.12
N THR A 264 -33.60 -11.69 11.11
CA THR A 264 -32.95 -11.11 12.29
C THR A 264 -33.85 -10.22 13.07
N THR A 265 -34.72 -9.46 12.39
CA THR A 265 -35.51 -8.39 12.99
C THR A 265 -36.87 -8.30 12.34
N GLN A 266 -37.93 -8.01 13.14
CA GLN A 266 -39.25 -7.63 12.69
C GLN A 266 -39.57 -6.23 13.21
N ILE A 267 -40.08 -5.38 12.35
CA ILE A 267 -40.58 -4.05 12.72
C ILE A 267 -42.10 -4.11 12.79
N HIS A 268 -42.62 -4.15 14.00
CA HIS A 268 -44.05 -4.19 14.30
C HIS A 268 -44.50 -2.86 14.92
N ASN A 269 -45.49 -2.19 14.36
CA ASN A 269 -46.00 -0.88 14.85
C ASN A 269 -44.86 0.15 15.07
N GLY A 270 -43.85 0.19 14.19
CA GLY A 270 -42.70 1.10 14.29
C GLY A 270 -41.66 0.74 15.36
N LYS A 271 -41.81 -0.39 16.04
CA LYS A 271 -40.83 -0.92 17.00
C LYS A 271 -40.09 -2.14 16.41
N SER A 272 -38.76 -2.07 16.46
CA SER A 272 -37.91 -3.17 16.06
C SER A 272 -37.81 -4.19 17.19
N GLN A 273 -38.02 -5.47 16.87
CA GLN A 273 -37.84 -6.59 17.80
C GLN A 273 -37.03 -7.71 17.18
N THR A 274 -36.23 -8.35 18.02
CA THR A 274 -35.43 -9.53 17.60
C THR A 274 -36.36 -10.70 17.32
N VAL A 275 -36.11 -11.43 16.26
CA VAL A 275 -36.92 -12.56 15.81
C VAL A 275 -36.31 -13.88 16.28
N ASN A 276 -37.17 -14.81 16.68
CA ASN A 276 -36.83 -16.20 16.95
C ASN A 276 -37.81 -17.14 16.24
N GLY A 277 -37.57 -18.45 16.28
CA GLY A 277 -38.38 -19.42 15.57
C GLY A 277 -39.89 -19.41 15.92
N SER A 278 -40.28 -18.95 17.11
CA SER A 278 -41.68 -18.85 17.57
C SER A 278 -42.32 -17.47 17.34
N THR A 279 -41.55 -16.52 16.79
CA THR A 279 -42.07 -15.17 16.49
C THR A 279 -43.12 -15.25 15.38
N ARG A 280 -44.29 -14.65 15.60
CA ARG A 280 -45.38 -14.62 14.62
C ARG A 280 -45.28 -13.41 13.71
N MET A 281 -45.44 -13.63 12.41
CA MET A 281 -45.42 -12.61 11.35
C MET A 281 -46.81 -11.91 11.27
N TYR A 282 -46.83 -10.59 11.28
CA TYR A 282 -48.07 -9.80 11.16
C TYR A 282 -48.10 -9.10 9.80
N LEU A 283 -49.23 -9.11 9.14
CA LEU A 283 -49.41 -8.46 7.85
C LEU A 283 -49.07 -6.97 7.93
N GLY A 284 -48.23 -6.52 6.97
CA GLY A 284 -47.79 -5.11 6.91
C GLY A 284 -46.55 -4.78 7.75
N ASP A 285 -46.04 -5.71 8.57
CA ASP A 285 -44.75 -5.56 9.21
C ASP A 285 -43.62 -5.62 8.20
N MET A 286 -42.44 -5.04 8.55
CA MET A 286 -41.21 -5.20 7.81
C MET A 286 -40.30 -6.22 8.50
N ILE A 287 -39.72 -7.13 7.76
CA ILE A 287 -38.71 -8.09 8.24
C ILE A 287 -37.37 -7.86 7.60
N GLN A 288 -36.33 -7.95 8.40
CA GLN A 288 -34.94 -7.89 7.94
C GLN A 288 -34.36 -9.30 7.89
N LEU A 289 -33.80 -9.65 6.73
CA LEU A 289 -33.18 -10.94 6.50
C LEU A 289 -31.71 -10.77 6.15
N VAL A 290 -30.90 -11.67 6.69
CA VAL A 290 -29.51 -11.90 6.27
C VAL A 290 -29.54 -13.09 5.33
N ILE A 291 -29.10 -12.87 4.07
CA ILE A 291 -29.29 -13.82 2.97
C ILE A 291 -28.11 -13.76 1.99
N PRO A 292 -27.64 -14.88 1.43
CA PRO A 292 -26.71 -14.86 0.30
C PRO A 292 -27.34 -14.19 -0.94
N LYS A 293 -26.56 -13.37 -1.64
CA LYS A 293 -27.06 -12.66 -2.84
C LYS A 293 -27.67 -13.60 -3.89
N SER A 294 -27.14 -14.80 -4.01
CA SER A 294 -27.63 -15.84 -4.93
C SER A 294 -29.04 -16.32 -4.61
N GLU A 295 -29.47 -16.24 -3.35
CA GLU A 295 -30.76 -16.74 -2.87
C GLU A 295 -31.86 -15.67 -2.84
N ILE A 296 -31.56 -14.42 -3.13
CA ILE A 296 -32.51 -13.30 -3.04
C ILE A 296 -33.75 -13.54 -3.89
N GLY A 297 -33.59 -14.07 -5.10
CA GLY A 297 -34.73 -14.39 -5.99
C GLY A 297 -35.64 -15.43 -5.37
N ASN A 298 -35.08 -16.58 -5.00
CA ASN A 298 -35.81 -17.70 -4.42
C ASN A 298 -36.57 -17.34 -3.13
N VAL A 299 -35.92 -16.55 -2.27
CA VAL A 299 -36.54 -16.16 -0.98
C VAL A 299 -37.60 -15.10 -1.18
N LYS A 300 -37.44 -14.17 -2.12
CA LYS A 300 -38.51 -13.23 -2.48
C LYS A 300 -39.74 -13.96 -3.00
N ASP A 301 -39.57 -14.93 -3.90
CA ASP A 301 -40.71 -15.74 -4.44
C ASP A 301 -41.37 -16.59 -3.34
N LEU A 302 -40.61 -17.00 -2.31
CA LEU A 302 -41.15 -17.76 -1.18
C LEU A 302 -41.98 -16.89 -0.23
N LEU A 303 -41.54 -15.66 0.04
CA LEU A 303 -42.09 -14.78 1.07
C LEU A 303 -43.09 -13.74 0.56
N LEU A 304 -42.98 -13.33 -0.68
CA LEU A 304 -43.93 -12.39 -1.34
C LEU A 304 -44.95 -13.15 -2.20
#